data_274d1e7c9512224f222df76e407c13ff
#
_entry.id   274d1e7c9512224f222df76e407c13ff
#
_cell.length_a   1.000
_cell.length_b   1.000
_cell.length_c   1.000
_cell.angle_alpha   90.00
_cell.angle_beta   90.00
_cell.angle_gamma   90.00
#
_symmetry.space_group_name_H-M   'P 1'
#
loop_
_entity.id
_entity.type
_entity.pdbx_description
1 polymer ?
#
loop_
_entity_poly.entity_id
_entity_poly.type
_entity_poly.pdbx_seq_one_letter_code
_entity_poly.pdbx_strand_id
1 'polypeptide(L)'
;MMKRTAMELAALASAAMPGLDIVQASAFPDDPRAFDSAIVTDADNNHWRVRSPRNSQAAFRLETEIQVLSGFTPAIRAHLPFRVPSVAGAVQIDSLRTFIYHQMPGKPVDLETLTQAESQTIDDIGRIIAAIHQLPPAVVETADLPAYGAEQS
;
A
#
# COMPACT_ATOMS: atom_id res chain seq x y z
N MET A 1 16.81 -14.17 -7.04
CA MET A 1 16.16 -13.31 -8.06
C MET A 1 16.84 -11.95 -8.07
N MET A 2 17.20 -11.49 -9.25
CA MET A 2 17.80 -10.16 -9.39
C MET A 2 16.84 -9.06 -9.01
N LYS A 3 17.38 -7.97 -8.43
CA LYS A 3 16.60 -6.79 -8.09
C LYS A 3 16.10 -6.11 -9.37
N ARG A 4 14.82 -5.75 -9.39
CA ARG A 4 14.25 -4.96 -10.49
C ARG A 4 14.63 -3.50 -10.35
N THR A 5 14.96 -2.90 -11.47
CA THR A 5 15.24 -1.45 -11.54
C THR A 5 13.94 -0.65 -11.52
N ALA A 6 14.06 0.65 -11.29
CA ALA A 6 12.92 1.56 -11.38
C ALA A 6 12.28 1.54 -12.79
N MET A 7 13.09 1.40 -13.84
CA MET A 7 12.60 1.30 -15.22
C MET A 7 11.79 0.03 -15.45
N GLU A 8 12.25 -1.11 -14.93
CA GLU A 8 11.52 -2.37 -15.02
C GLU A 8 10.20 -2.30 -14.26
N LEU A 9 10.19 -1.67 -13.08
CA LEU A 9 8.97 -1.45 -12.32
C LEU A 9 8.01 -0.49 -13.03
N ALA A 10 8.52 0.52 -13.73
CA ALA A 10 7.70 1.40 -14.56
C ALA A 10 7.05 0.63 -15.71
N ALA A 11 7.77 -0.28 -16.34
CA ALA A 11 7.22 -1.14 -17.38
C ALA A 11 6.09 -2.04 -16.83
N LEU A 12 6.25 -2.59 -15.65
CA LEU A 12 5.20 -3.36 -14.98
C LEU A 12 3.97 -2.50 -14.65
N ALA A 13 4.17 -1.26 -14.22
CA ALA A 13 3.08 -0.33 -13.98
C ALA A 13 2.31 -0.01 -15.26
N SER A 14 3.01 0.19 -16.38
CA SER A 14 2.38 0.40 -17.67
C SER A 14 1.56 -0.81 -18.13
N ALA A 15 2.04 -2.02 -17.85
CA ALA A 15 1.31 -3.25 -18.15
C ALA A 15 0.07 -3.42 -17.27
N ALA A 16 0.17 -3.05 -15.99
CA ALA A 16 -0.93 -3.16 -15.04
C ALA A 16 -2.02 -2.11 -15.29
N MET A 17 -1.63 -0.94 -15.79
CA MET A 17 -2.53 0.19 -16.02
C MET A 17 -2.35 0.70 -17.46
N PRO A 18 -2.94 0.03 -18.45
CA PRO A 18 -2.87 0.48 -19.83
C PRO A 18 -3.44 1.89 -19.96
N GLY A 19 -2.74 2.75 -20.66
CA GLY A 19 -3.13 4.16 -20.78
C GLY A 19 -2.43 5.10 -19.79
N LEU A 20 -1.69 4.56 -18.82
CA LEU A 20 -0.87 5.37 -17.94
C LEU A 20 0.40 5.82 -18.69
N ASP A 21 0.55 7.11 -18.87
CA ASP A 21 1.71 7.69 -19.57
C ASP A 21 2.78 8.05 -18.55
N ILE A 22 3.68 7.11 -18.26
CA ILE A 22 4.74 7.27 -17.26
C ILE A 22 5.88 8.08 -17.86
N VAL A 23 6.21 9.20 -17.22
CA VAL A 23 7.27 10.11 -17.65
C VAL A 23 8.49 10.09 -16.74
N GLN A 24 8.38 9.53 -15.52
CA GLN A 24 9.48 9.46 -14.57
C GLN A 24 9.31 8.24 -13.65
N ALA A 25 10.43 7.64 -13.28
CA ALA A 25 10.45 6.56 -12.30
C ALA A 25 11.69 6.68 -11.42
N SER A 26 11.54 6.45 -10.12
CA SER A 26 12.65 6.46 -9.17
C SER A 26 12.47 5.34 -8.14
N ALA A 27 13.58 4.75 -7.69
CA ALA A 27 13.53 3.73 -6.66
C ALA A 27 12.94 4.30 -5.36
N PHE A 28 12.14 3.50 -4.68
CA PHE A 28 11.54 3.86 -3.40
C PHE A 28 12.02 2.88 -2.32
N PRO A 29 12.41 3.36 -1.13
CA PRO A 29 12.86 2.48 -0.05
C PRO A 29 11.76 1.51 0.40
N ASP A 30 12.12 0.24 0.49
CA ASP A 30 11.25 -0.84 0.97
C ASP A 30 12.16 -1.91 1.60
N ASP A 31 11.58 -2.98 2.13
CA ASP A 31 12.36 -4.11 2.62
C ASP A 31 13.11 -4.77 1.44
N PRO A 32 14.45 -4.62 1.34
CA PRO A 32 15.20 -5.06 0.16
C PRO A 32 15.28 -6.58 0.01
N ARG A 33 14.90 -7.31 1.03
CA ARG A 33 14.86 -8.80 0.98
C ARG A 33 13.52 -9.30 0.44
N ALA A 34 12.48 -8.50 0.57
CA ALA A 34 11.11 -8.91 0.26
C ALA A 34 10.57 -8.24 -1.01
N PHE A 35 10.87 -6.96 -1.24
CA PHE A 35 10.23 -6.18 -2.29
C PHE A 35 11.19 -5.30 -3.07
N ASP A 36 10.87 -5.13 -4.34
CA ASP A 36 11.38 -4.04 -5.16
C ASP A 36 10.27 -3.00 -5.27
N SER A 37 10.59 -1.74 -5.04
CA SER A 37 9.60 -0.65 -5.04
C SER A 37 10.11 0.57 -5.78
N ALA A 38 9.19 1.27 -6.42
CA ALA A 38 9.46 2.52 -7.12
C ALA A 38 8.27 3.46 -7.01
N ILE A 39 8.55 4.74 -7.16
CA ILE A 39 7.54 5.76 -7.43
C ILE A 39 7.61 6.09 -8.91
N VAL A 40 6.49 5.99 -9.58
CA VAL A 40 6.33 6.42 -10.98
C VAL A 40 5.43 7.65 -11.04
N THR A 41 5.74 8.54 -11.97
CA THR A 41 4.98 9.77 -12.19
C THR A 41 4.43 9.73 -13.62
N ASP A 42 3.15 10.03 -13.78
CA ASP A 42 2.53 10.11 -15.10
C ASP A 42 2.58 11.53 -15.67
N ALA A 43 2.13 11.66 -16.93
CA ALA A 43 2.13 12.94 -17.64
C ALA A 43 1.24 14.01 -16.98
N ASP A 44 0.26 13.60 -16.18
CA ASP A 44 -0.62 14.49 -15.43
C ASP A 44 -0.09 14.82 -14.03
N ASN A 45 1.17 14.44 -13.76
CA ASN A 45 1.85 14.64 -12.48
C ASN A 45 1.22 13.88 -11.31
N ASN A 46 0.51 12.79 -11.58
CA ASN A 46 0.08 11.87 -10.55
C ASN A 46 1.22 10.91 -10.18
N HIS A 47 1.33 10.59 -8.90
CA HIS A 47 2.36 9.70 -8.38
C HIS A 47 1.75 8.36 -7.97
N TRP A 48 2.44 7.28 -8.36
CA TRP A 48 2.01 5.92 -8.10
C TRP A 48 3.15 5.14 -7.47
N ARG A 49 2.83 4.29 -6.53
CA ARG A 49 3.82 3.38 -5.95
C ARG A 49 3.67 2.01 -6.58
N VAL A 50 4.78 1.48 -7.08
CA VAL A 50 4.85 0.11 -7.62
C VAL A 50 5.58 -0.76 -6.62
N ARG A 51 5.00 -1.91 -6.29
CA ARG A 51 5.58 -2.83 -5.32
C ARG A 51 5.56 -4.25 -5.87
N SER A 52 6.74 -4.85 -6.04
CA SER A 52 6.92 -6.17 -6.63
C SER A 52 7.58 -7.11 -5.63
N PRO A 53 6.99 -8.28 -5.33
CA PRO A 53 7.59 -9.22 -4.40
C PRO A 53 8.79 -9.92 -5.04
N ARG A 54 9.82 -10.22 -4.25
CA ARG A 54 11.03 -10.88 -4.70
C ARG A 54 11.00 -12.39 -4.54
N ASN A 55 10.06 -12.91 -3.76
CA ASN A 55 9.94 -14.35 -3.47
C ASN A 55 8.49 -14.69 -3.09
N SER A 56 8.22 -15.98 -2.97
CA SER A 56 6.87 -16.47 -2.67
C SER A 56 6.36 -16.02 -1.30
N GLN A 57 7.22 -15.92 -0.29
CA GLN A 57 6.83 -15.48 1.03
C GLN A 57 6.42 -14.00 1.02
N ALA A 58 7.19 -13.15 0.34
CA ALA A 58 6.85 -11.75 0.17
C ALA A 58 5.55 -11.59 -0.64
N ALA A 59 5.35 -12.40 -1.67
CA ALA A 59 4.12 -12.41 -2.45
C ALA A 59 2.92 -12.75 -1.58
N PHE A 60 3.01 -13.75 -0.73
CA PHE A 60 1.95 -14.12 0.20
C PHE A 60 1.59 -12.96 1.14
N ARG A 61 2.60 -12.32 1.72
CA ARG A 61 2.40 -11.15 2.58
C ARG A 61 1.71 -10.01 1.84
N LEU A 62 2.13 -9.76 0.60
CA LEU A 62 1.55 -8.70 -0.22
C LEU A 62 0.10 -8.99 -0.57
N GLU A 63 -0.22 -10.24 -0.94
CA GLU A 63 -1.60 -10.66 -1.23
C GLU A 63 -2.51 -10.48 0.00
N THR A 64 -2.01 -10.80 1.19
CA THR A 64 -2.76 -10.61 2.44
C THR A 64 -3.00 -9.11 2.70
N GLU A 65 -1.98 -8.28 2.50
CA GLU A 65 -2.10 -6.82 2.62
C GLU A 65 -3.15 -6.27 1.64
N ILE A 66 -3.12 -6.73 0.39
CA ILE A 66 -4.08 -6.31 -0.63
C ILE A 66 -5.50 -6.74 -0.25
N GLN A 67 -5.67 -7.94 0.29
CA GLN A 67 -6.98 -8.41 0.76
C GLN A 67 -7.51 -7.51 1.88
N VAL A 68 -6.67 -7.13 2.83
CA VAL A 68 -7.04 -6.19 3.90
C VAL A 68 -7.42 -4.83 3.32
N LEU A 69 -6.60 -4.27 2.42
CA LEU A 69 -6.88 -2.97 1.80
C LEU A 69 -8.17 -2.99 0.99
N SER A 70 -8.45 -4.09 0.30
CA SER A 70 -9.70 -4.26 -0.46
C SER A 70 -10.92 -4.33 0.45
N GLY A 71 -10.74 -4.79 1.69
CA GLY A 71 -11.77 -4.80 2.72
C GLY A 71 -12.14 -3.40 3.24
N PHE A 72 -11.28 -2.40 3.03
CA PHE A 72 -11.62 -1.01 3.34
C PHE A 72 -12.59 -0.46 2.30
N THR A 73 -13.85 -0.85 2.43
CA THR A 73 -14.94 -0.42 1.55
C THR A 73 -15.14 1.09 1.61
N PRO A 74 -15.84 1.71 0.65
CA PRO A 74 -16.20 3.12 0.74
C PRO A 74 -16.92 3.47 2.05
N ALA A 75 -17.76 2.57 2.56
CA ALA A 75 -18.45 2.77 3.83
C ALA A 75 -17.47 2.87 5.01
N ILE A 76 -16.47 1.98 5.08
CA ILE A 76 -15.43 2.06 6.12
C ILE A 76 -14.60 3.32 5.96
N ARG A 77 -14.17 3.64 4.74
CA ARG A 77 -13.35 4.82 4.46
C ARG A 77 -14.05 6.12 4.86
N ALA A 78 -15.36 6.19 4.71
CA ALA A 78 -16.15 7.35 5.12
C ALA A 78 -16.14 7.61 6.63
N HIS A 79 -15.91 6.58 7.45
CA HIS A 79 -15.81 6.69 8.91
C HIS A 79 -14.42 7.05 9.41
N LEU A 80 -13.41 7.05 8.53
CA LEU A 80 -12.03 7.28 8.92
C LEU A 80 -11.62 8.73 8.64
N PRO A 81 -11.00 9.41 9.61
CA PRO A 81 -10.52 10.79 9.44
C PRO A 81 -9.15 10.86 8.74
N PHE A 82 -8.71 9.77 8.11
CA PHE A 82 -7.42 9.66 7.44
C PHE A 82 -7.55 8.83 6.18
N ARG A 83 -6.54 8.91 5.32
CA ARG A 83 -6.51 8.15 4.08
C ARG A 83 -5.89 6.78 4.30
N VAL A 84 -6.45 5.79 3.62
CA VAL A 84 -5.93 4.41 3.56
C VAL A 84 -5.48 4.17 2.11
N PRO A 85 -4.32 3.51 1.90
CA PRO A 85 -3.86 3.21 0.54
C PRO A 85 -4.91 2.49 -0.30
N SER A 86 -4.96 2.80 -1.58
CA SER A 86 -5.85 2.16 -2.54
C SER A 86 -5.05 1.51 -3.65
N VAL A 87 -5.39 0.27 -3.97
CA VAL A 87 -4.79 -0.45 -5.11
C VAL A 87 -5.43 0.06 -6.39
N ALA A 88 -4.59 0.47 -7.34
CA ALA A 88 -5.03 0.98 -8.62
C ALA A 88 -4.91 -0.05 -9.74
N GLY A 89 -4.00 -1.02 -9.61
CA GLY A 89 -3.81 -2.06 -10.61
C GLY A 89 -2.88 -3.16 -10.14
N ALA A 90 -2.85 -4.24 -10.91
CA ALA A 90 -1.99 -5.39 -10.67
C ALA A 90 -1.57 -6.03 -11.98
N VAL A 91 -0.39 -6.64 -11.98
CA VAL A 91 0.11 -7.45 -13.10
C VAL A 91 0.80 -8.69 -12.56
N GLN A 92 0.56 -9.83 -13.21
CA GLN A 92 1.18 -11.11 -12.83
C GLN A 92 2.41 -11.36 -13.69
N ILE A 93 3.54 -11.63 -13.04
CA ILE A 93 4.80 -12.02 -13.66
C ILE A 93 5.33 -13.25 -12.92
N ASP A 94 5.57 -14.36 -13.64
CA ASP A 94 6.14 -15.59 -13.08
C ASP A 94 5.43 -16.09 -11.82
N SER A 95 4.12 -16.11 -11.83
CA SER A 95 3.25 -16.53 -10.72
C SER A 95 3.18 -15.53 -9.54
N LEU A 96 3.93 -14.43 -9.59
CA LEU A 96 3.91 -13.39 -8.55
C LEU A 96 3.20 -12.15 -9.09
N ARG A 97 2.41 -11.49 -8.26
CA ARG A 97 1.72 -10.25 -8.64
C ARG A 97 2.43 -9.02 -8.13
N THR A 98 2.63 -8.06 -9.03
CA THR A 98 3.08 -6.71 -8.72
C THR A 98 1.85 -5.82 -8.61
N PHE A 99 1.81 -4.98 -7.60
CA PHE A 99 0.68 -4.08 -7.35
C PHE A 99 1.08 -2.62 -7.50
N ILE A 100 0.13 -1.82 -7.98
CA ILE A 100 0.27 -0.38 -8.15
C ILE A 100 -0.74 0.29 -7.21
N TYR A 101 -0.24 1.24 -6.42
CA TYR A 101 -1.03 2.01 -5.45
C TYR A 101 -1.01 3.49 -5.82
N HIS A 102 -2.05 4.21 -5.47
CA HIS A 102 -1.94 5.66 -5.40
C HIS A 102 -0.92 6.04 -4.33
N GLN A 103 0.05 6.89 -4.67
CA GLN A 103 1.05 7.33 -3.70
C GLN A 103 0.41 8.24 -2.65
N MET A 104 0.58 7.87 -1.40
CA MET A 104 0.16 8.68 -0.26
C MET A 104 1.17 9.80 -0.03
N PRO A 105 0.74 11.05 0.19
CA PRO A 105 1.65 12.12 0.57
C PRO A 105 2.21 11.89 1.99
N GLY A 106 3.40 12.44 2.24
CA GLY A 106 4.03 12.35 3.54
C GLY A 106 5.17 11.35 3.61
N LYS A 107 5.78 11.26 4.76
CA LYS A 107 6.88 10.33 5.06
C LYS A 107 6.46 9.36 6.17
N PRO A 108 6.94 8.11 6.13
CA PRO A 108 6.76 7.20 7.26
C PRO A 108 7.31 7.80 8.55
N VAL A 109 6.57 7.63 9.65
CA VAL A 109 6.99 8.08 10.98
C VAL A 109 7.83 6.98 11.62
N ASP A 110 9.05 7.31 12.03
CA ASP A 110 9.90 6.43 12.82
C ASP A 110 9.81 6.78 14.31
N LEU A 111 10.43 5.97 15.16
CA LEU A 111 10.40 6.17 16.61
C LEU A 111 11.07 7.49 17.02
N GLU A 112 12.18 7.84 16.37
CA GLU A 112 12.90 9.08 16.65
C GLU A 112 12.04 10.31 16.32
N THR A 113 11.42 10.33 15.14
CA THR A 113 10.49 11.38 14.73
C THR A 113 9.32 11.48 15.70
N LEU A 114 8.77 10.33 16.13
CA LEU A 114 7.65 10.28 17.04
C LEU A 114 8.00 10.86 18.44
N THR A 115 9.19 10.56 18.95
CA THR A 115 9.63 11.09 20.26
C THR A 115 9.86 12.60 20.23
N GLN A 116 10.13 13.17 19.07
CA GLN A 116 10.31 14.61 18.86
C GLN A 116 9.06 15.32 18.36
N ALA A 117 7.96 14.58 18.16
CA ALA A 117 6.74 15.13 17.61
C ALA A 117 6.04 16.09 18.56
N GLU A 118 5.35 17.06 17.99
CA GLU A 118 4.51 17.98 18.76
C GLU A 118 3.32 17.22 19.36
N SER A 119 2.76 17.75 20.47
CA SER A 119 1.60 17.17 21.15
C SER A 119 0.41 16.97 20.19
N GLN A 120 0.21 17.88 19.24
CA GLN A 120 -0.86 17.77 18.25
C GLN A 120 -0.71 16.52 17.38
N THR A 121 0.52 16.19 16.96
CA THR A 121 0.79 14.97 16.17
C THR A 121 0.46 13.71 16.96
N ILE A 122 0.83 13.68 18.24
CA ILE A 122 0.53 12.55 19.14
C ILE A 122 -0.98 12.41 19.33
N ASP A 123 -1.69 13.52 19.53
CA ASP A 123 -3.14 13.53 19.66
C ASP A 123 -3.82 13.04 18.37
N ASP A 124 -3.32 13.43 17.20
CA ASP A 124 -3.84 13.00 15.92
C ASP A 124 -3.66 11.49 15.72
N ILE A 125 -2.52 10.92 16.11
CA ILE A 125 -2.28 9.47 16.08
C ILE A 125 -3.28 8.76 17.01
N GLY A 126 -3.52 9.29 18.19
CA GLY A 126 -4.52 8.76 19.13
C GLY A 126 -5.92 8.75 18.53
N ARG A 127 -6.31 9.82 17.83
CA ARG A 127 -7.61 9.90 17.14
C ARG A 127 -7.72 8.89 16.01
N ILE A 128 -6.64 8.64 15.26
CA ILE A 128 -6.60 7.63 14.20
C ILE A 128 -6.87 6.25 14.77
N ILE A 129 -6.19 5.88 15.85
CA ILE A 129 -6.37 4.59 16.53
C ILE A 129 -7.81 4.47 17.07
N ALA A 130 -8.31 5.53 17.73
CA ALA A 130 -9.67 5.55 18.24
C ALA A 130 -10.72 5.40 17.13
N ALA A 131 -10.52 6.05 15.98
CA ALA A 131 -11.42 5.95 14.84
C ALA A 131 -11.51 4.52 14.29
N ILE A 132 -10.40 3.79 14.26
CA ILE A 132 -10.38 2.38 13.85
C ILE A 132 -11.19 1.53 14.85
N HIS A 133 -10.98 1.74 16.15
CA HIS A 133 -11.67 0.99 17.21
C HIS A 133 -13.16 1.32 17.29
N GLN A 134 -13.57 2.47 16.80
CA GLN A 134 -14.96 2.93 16.83
C GLN A 134 -15.75 2.62 15.55
N LEU A 135 -15.15 1.90 14.60
CA LEU A 135 -15.87 1.48 13.39
C LEU A 135 -17.11 0.67 13.78
N PRO A 136 -18.28 0.98 13.20
CA PRO A 136 -19.51 0.24 13.49
C PRO A 136 -19.34 -1.25 13.13
N PRO A 137 -19.69 -2.20 14.01
CA PRO A 137 -19.55 -3.63 13.72
C PRO A 137 -20.26 -4.05 12.42
N ALA A 138 -21.43 -3.50 12.14
CA ALA A 138 -22.17 -3.81 10.92
C ALA A 138 -21.41 -3.41 9.65
N VAL A 139 -20.65 -2.32 9.69
CA VAL A 139 -19.82 -1.86 8.57
C VAL A 139 -18.62 -2.78 8.39
N VAL A 140 -18.00 -3.21 9.49
CA VAL A 140 -16.84 -4.13 9.46
C VAL A 140 -17.26 -5.51 8.99
N GLU A 141 -18.40 -6.01 9.40
CA GLU A 141 -18.92 -7.32 8.99
C GLU A 141 -19.22 -7.41 7.50
N THR A 142 -19.56 -6.29 6.85
CA THR A 142 -19.78 -6.26 5.39
C THR A 142 -18.49 -6.27 4.60
N ALA A 143 -17.34 -6.01 5.25
CA ALA A 143 -16.04 -6.07 4.64
C ALA A 143 -15.49 -7.49 4.73
N ASP A 144 -15.07 -8.06 3.61
CA ASP A 144 -14.52 -9.42 3.56
C ASP A 144 -13.04 -9.40 4.02
N LEU A 145 -12.85 -9.11 5.30
CA LEU A 145 -11.52 -9.05 5.92
C LEU A 145 -11.09 -10.44 6.38
N PRO A 146 -9.79 -10.79 6.24
CA PRO A 146 -9.29 -12.06 6.74
C PRO A 146 -9.41 -12.15 8.26
N ALA A 147 -9.77 -13.33 8.78
CA ALA A 147 -9.83 -13.58 10.21
C ALA A 147 -8.42 -13.59 10.82
N TYR A 148 -8.27 -12.96 11.98
CA TYR A 148 -6.99 -12.96 12.68
C TYR A 148 -6.59 -14.37 13.09
N GLY A 149 -5.37 -14.77 12.73
CA GLY A 149 -4.81 -16.07 13.09
C GLY A 149 -5.28 -17.24 12.23
N ALA A 150 -6.09 -17.00 11.20
CA ALA A 150 -6.59 -18.06 10.32
C ALA A 150 -5.47 -18.79 9.56
N GLU A 151 -4.37 -18.11 9.30
CA GLU A 151 -3.23 -18.66 8.56
C GLU A 151 -2.31 -19.52 9.44
N GLN A 152 -2.54 -19.56 10.74
CA GLN A 152 -1.70 -20.32 11.69
C GLN A 152 -2.24 -21.72 11.98
N SER A 153 -3.36 -22.05 11.38
CA SER A 153 -4.00 -23.36 11.56
C SER A 153 -3.61 -24.37 10.49
#